data_a3ba5dc113231863c0bdef9521afe608
#
_entry.id   a3ba5dc113231863c0bdef9521afe608
#
_cell.length_a   1.000
_cell.length_b   1.000
_cell.length_c   1.000
_cell.angle_alpha   90.00
_cell.angle_beta   90.00
_cell.angle_gamma   90.00
#
_symmetry.space_group_name_H-M   'P 1'
#
loop_
_entity.id
_entity.type
_entity.pdbx_description
1 polymer ?
#
loop_
_entity_poly.entity_id
_entity_poly.type
_entity_poly.pdbx_seq_one_letter_code
_entity_poly.pdbx_strand_id
1 'polypeptide(L)'
;MFGYTIPLKLDLTLRETYHYKAHYCGLCGALSRRTNFLFRLATGYEATLLSLLVAAQRKTAPKQKRLFCPVSGELGRGVIPPDDLSISFAADATLLMGYYKLKDLKRDKHFAAPLLSICSRPLIAAKDRLATSGLDVAKLDELDQEQSKLEIASDIILDDLLIPTGQAVGLIFAYTASLTDNQQNTVHLFRLGEALGKLVYLLDCLEDWPSDLKKNRFNGLLASGLKKRYSLDDLVYVESRLLGIVVDELAKLNLYRYHEIFHNIMALALPKRTNKEHTKLSERLINKSRSKKHC
;
A
#
# COMPACT_ATOMS: atom_id res chain seq x y z
N MET A 1 1.00 7.76 1.41
CA MET A 1 0.60 6.38 1.01
C MET A 1 1.40 5.30 1.73
N PHE A 2 1.73 5.45 3.02
CA PHE A 2 2.50 4.44 3.77
C PHE A 2 1.99 4.35 5.20
N GLY A 3 1.68 3.13 5.65
CA GLY A 3 1.39 2.87 7.04
C GLY A 3 -0.05 2.46 7.37
N TYR A 4 -0.87 2.17 6.37
CA TYR A 4 -2.23 1.70 6.64
C TYR A 4 -2.28 0.21 7.03
N THR A 5 -1.31 -0.58 6.60
CA THR A 5 -1.21 -2.03 6.88
C THR A 5 -0.25 -2.40 8.02
N ILE A 6 -0.04 -1.48 8.97
CA ILE A 6 0.78 -1.76 10.17
C ILE A 6 -0.01 -2.68 11.11
N PRO A 7 0.55 -3.79 11.55
CA PRO A 7 -0.13 -4.67 12.49
C PRO A 7 -0.29 -4.04 13.88
N LEU A 8 -1.31 -4.46 14.61
CA LEU A 8 -1.47 -4.19 16.04
C LEU A 8 -0.51 -5.08 16.82
N LYS A 9 0.64 -4.54 17.18
CA LYS A 9 1.74 -5.31 17.77
C LYS A 9 1.38 -6.01 19.08
N LEU A 10 0.48 -5.41 19.88
CA LEU A 10 0.04 -5.99 21.17
C LEU A 10 -0.90 -7.17 20.99
N ASP A 11 -1.54 -7.29 19.82
CA ASP A 11 -2.49 -8.34 19.51
C ASP A 11 -1.83 -9.51 18.73
N LEU A 12 -0.51 -9.41 18.47
CA LEU A 12 0.28 -10.48 17.86
C LEU A 12 1.04 -11.28 18.92
N THR A 13 1.08 -12.60 18.77
CA THR A 13 1.96 -13.46 19.55
C THR A 13 3.44 -13.15 19.24
N LEU A 14 4.33 -13.59 20.13
CA LEU A 14 5.79 -13.46 19.89
C LEU A 14 6.22 -14.16 18.59
N ARG A 15 5.61 -15.30 18.27
CA ARG A 15 5.89 -16.06 17.05
C ARG A 15 5.49 -15.27 15.79
N GLU A 16 4.31 -14.70 15.76
CA GLU A 16 3.81 -13.88 14.65
C GLU A 16 4.64 -12.61 14.48
N THR A 17 4.94 -11.94 15.59
CA THR A 17 5.84 -10.79 15.61
C THR A 17 7.22 -11.13 15.03
N TYR A 18 7.76 -12.31 15.38
CA TYR A 18 9.03 -12.78 14.86
C TYR A 18 8.96 -13.01 13.34
N HIS A 19 7.93 -13.68 12.84
CA HIS A 19 7.73 -13.89 11.41
C HIS A 19 7.55 -12.58 10.66
N TYR A 20 6.71 -11.69 11.17
CA TYR A 20 6.50 -10.37 10.55
C TYR A 20 7.83 -9.58 10.45
N LYS A 21 8.60 -9.53 11.53
CA LYS A 21 9.92 -8.87 11.55
C LYS A 21 10.91 -9.52 10.59
N ALA A 22 10.87 -10.85 10.42
CA ALA A 22 11.76 -11.55 9.49
C ALA A 22 11.52 -11.13 8.02
N HIS A 23 10.26 -10.95 7.63
CA HIS A 23 9.90 -10.41 6.31
C HIS A 23 10.31 -8.94 6.17
N TYR A 24 9.99 -8.11 7.15
CA TYR A 24 10.35 -6.68 7.15
C TYR A 24 11.86 -6.46 7.03
N CYS A 25 12.65 -7.22 7.80
CA CYS A 25 14.12 -7.11 7.77
C CYS A 25 14.72 -7.70 6.49
N GLY A 26 14.13 -8.78 5.94
CA GLY A 26 14.49 -9.32 4.63
C GLY A 26 14.32 -8.30 3.52
N LEU A 27 13.16 -7.64 3.48
CA LEU A 27 12.85 -6.58 2.54
C LEU A 27 13.82 -5.39 2.67
N CYS A 28 14.09 -4.94 3.90
CA CYS A 28 15.06 -3.88 4.19
C CYS A 28 16.46 -4.21 3.61
N GLY A 29 16.91 -5.45 3.77
CA GLY A 29 18.16 -5.95 3.18
C GLY A 29 18.13 -6.02 1.66
N ALA A 30 17.01 -6.46 1.07
CA ALA A 30 16.84 -6.57 -0.36
C ALA A 30 16.84 -5.21 -1.07
N LEU A 31 16.13 -4.24 -0.53
CA LEU A 31 16.10 -2.87 -1.05
C LEU A 31 17.50 -2.24 -1.03
N SER A 32 18.24 -2.41 0.08
CA SER A 32 19.60 -1.90 0.20
C SER A 32 20.56 -2.53 -0.84
N ARG A 33 20.39 -3.81 -1.14
CA ARG A 33 21.25 -4.51 -2.15
C ARG A 33 20.94 -4.11 -3.58
N ARG A 34 19.66 -3.83 -3.87
CA ARG A 34 19.21 -3.49 -5.24
C ARG A 34 19.48 -2.04 -5.62
N THR A 35 19.68 -1.20 -4.62
CA THR A 35 19.83 0.25 -4.79
C THR A 35 21.05 0.76 -4.03
N ASN A 36 20.83 1.25 -2.81
CA ASN A 36 21.86 1.68 -1.86
C ASN A 36 21.34 1.61 -0.42
N PHE A 37 22.17 1.91 0.55
CA PHE A 37 21.83 1.84 1.97
C PHE A 37 20.62 2.72 2.35
N LEU A 38 20.43 3.88 1.71
CA LEU A 38 19.34 4.81 2.03
C LEU A 38 17.96 4.22 1.71
N PHE A 39 17.86 3.32 0.73
CA PHE A 39 16.59 2.66 0.40
C PHE A 39 16.07 1.69 1.47
N ARG A 40 16.83 1.45 2.54
CA ARG A 40 16.29 0.82 3.75
C ARG A 40 15.15 1.63 4.36
N LEU A 41 15.17 2.95 4.20
CA LEU A 41 14.10 3.84 4.65
C LEU A 41 12.80 3.69 3.83
N ALA A 42 12.89 3.13 2.62
CA ALA A 42 11.72 2.82 1.79
C ALA A 42 11.05 1.49 2.16
N THR A 43 11.55 0.78 3.19
CA THR A 43 10.91 -0.43 3.69
C THR A 43 9.55 -0.07 4.30
N GLY A 44 8.47 -0.44 3.60
CA GLY A 44 7.09 -0.16 4.00
C GLY A 44 6.38 -1.37 4.60
N TYR A 45 5.30 -1.10 5.28
CA TYR A 45 4.42 -2.13 5.84
C TYR A 45 3.63 -2.83 4.72
N GLU A 46 3.22 -2.10 3.70
CA GLU A 46 2.52 -2.58 2.50
C GLU A 46 3.38 -3.57 1.71
N ALA A 47 4.66 -3.26 1.56
CA ALA A 47 5.62 -4.15 0.92
C ALA A 47 5.89 -5.41 1.77
N THR A 48 5.89 -5.27 3.10
CA THR A 48 5.98 -6.42 4.01
C THR A 48 4.74 -7.31 3.89
N LEU A 49 3.54 -6.71 3.75
CA LEU A 49 2.30 -7.43 3.49
C LEU A 49 2.38 -8.23 2.19
N LEU A 50 2.89 -7.66 1.10
CA LEU A 50 3.10 -8.36 -0.17
C LEU A 50 4.06 -9.56 -0.01
N SER A 51 5.17 -9.36 0.72
CA SER A 51 6.10 -10.46 1.02
C SER A 51 5.45 -11.59 1.80
N LEU A 52 4.66 -11.27 2.84
CA LEU A 52 3.89 -12.23 3.60
C LEU A 52 2.88 -12.96 2.71
N LEU A 53 2.21 -12.24 1.79
CA LEU A 53 1.19 -12.80 0.91
C LEU A 53 1.76 -13.84 -0.05
N VAL A 54 2.92 -13.57 -0.68
CA VAL A 54 3.62 -14.57 -1.50
C VAL A 54 4.03 -15.77 -0.65
N ALA A 55 4.63 -15.55 0.52
CA ALA A 55 5.10 -16.62 1.39
C ALA A 55 3.95 -17.48 1.97
N ALA A 56 2.78 -16.86 2.24
CA ALA A 56 1.61 -17.56 2.76
C ALA A 56 0.99 -18.54 1.76
N GLN A 57 1.11 -18.26 0.48
CA GLN A 57 0.57 -19.09 -0.59
C GLN A 57 1.48 -20.26 -0.99
N ARG A 58 2.71 -20.32 -0.49
CA ARG A 58 3.67 -21.40 -0.80
C ARG A 58 3.52 -22.55 0.17
N LYS A 59 3.55 -23.80 -0.32
CA LYS A 59 3.59 -25.01 0.52
C LYS A 59 4.83 -25.03 1.42
N THR A 60 5.99 -24.66 0.89
CA THR A 60 7.25 -24.61 1.62
C THR A 60 7.43 -23.24 2.31
N ALA A 61 7.69 -23.24 3.60
CA ALA A 61 7.98 -22.02 4.34
C ALA A 61 9.31 -21.40 3.91
N PRO A 62 9.42 -20.07 3.85
CA PRO A 62 10.71 -19.44 3.55
C PRO A 62 11.73 -19.76 4.65
N LYS A 63 12.96 -20.07 4.22
CA LYS A 63 14.06 -20.32 5.16
C LYS A 63 14.50 -19.00 5.79
N GLN A 64 14.80 -19.04 7.08
CA GLN A 64 15.30 -17.87 7.80
C GLN A 64 16.80 -18.03 8.07
N LYS A 65 17.52 -16.91 8.03
CA LYS A 65 18.93 -16.80 8.42
C LYS A 65 19.05 -15.80 9.57
N ARG A 66 20.05 -15.98 10.41
CA ARG A 66 20.37 -14.99 11.45
C ARG A 66 21.41 -14.03 10.92
N LEU A 67 21.11 -12.74 10.94
CA LEU A 67 22.01 -11.70 10.43
C LEU A 67 22.15 -10.58 11.47
N PHE A 68 23.23 -9.81 11.34
CA PHE A 68 23.41 -8.56 12.05
C PHE A 68 22.58 -7.46 11.38
N CYS A 69 21.85 -6.68 12.18
CA CYS A 69 21.09 -5.53 11.70
C CYS A 69 21.91 -4.24 11.86
N PRO A 70 22.41 -3.63 10.78
CA PRO A 70 23.23 -2.42 10.89
C PRO A 70 22.43 -1.17 11.30
N VAL A 71 21.09 -1.25 11.27
CA VAL A 71 20.21 -0.12 11.67
C VAL A 71 19.94 -0.13 13.17
N SER A 72 19.70 -1.31 13.78
CA SER A 72 19.40 -1.43 15.22
C SER A 72 20.60 -1.91 16.05
N GLY A 73 21.71 -2.31 15.41
CA GLY A 73 22.86 -2.90 16.10
C GLY A 73 22.62 -4.31 16.68
N GLU A 74 21.47 -4.93 16.35
CA GLU A 74 21.04 -6.20 16.93
C GLU A 74 21.70 -7.39 16.23
N LEU A 75 22.33 -8.27 16.99
CA LEU A 75 22.92 -9.53 16.52
C LEU A 75 21.88 -10.66 16.52
N GLY A 76 22.00 -11.56 15.53
CA GLY A 76 21.19 -12.79 15.48
C GLY A 76 19.73 -12.57 15.09
N ARG A 77 19.40 -11.46 14.47
CA ARG A 77 18.05 -11.17 13.99
C ARG A 77 17.62 -12.16 12.91
N GLY A 78 16.45 -12.79 13.09
CA GLY A 78 15.85 -13.64 12.05
C GLY A 78 15.46 -12.82 10.83
N VAL A 79 15.93 -13.23 9.65
CA VAL A 79 15.73 -12.54 8.38
C VAL A 79 15.45 -13.55 7.28
N ILE A 80 14.45 -13.30 6.45
CA ILE A 80 14.26 -14.04 5.22
C ILE A 80 15.27 -13.51 4.18
N PRO A 81 16.05 -14.39 3.52
CA PRO A 81 17.08 -13.96 2.57
C PRO A 81 16.52 -13.09 1.44
N PRO A 82 17.28 -12.09 0.96
CA PRO A 82 16.86 -11.21 -0.13
C PRO A 82 16.59 -11.90 -1.47
N ASP A 83 17.10 -13.11 -1.65
CA ASP A 83 16.91 -13.98 -2.81
C ASP A 83 15.68 -14.91 -2.68
N ASP A 84 15.02 -14.94 -1.53
CA ASP A 84 13.72 -15.62 -1.42
C ASP A 84 12.68 -14.92 -2.32
N LEU A 85 11.89 -15.73 -3.01
CA LEU A 85 10.87 -15.26 -3.96
C LEU A 85 9.96 -14.17 -3.36
N SER A 86 9.52 -14.36 -2.12
CA SER A 86 8.61 -13.42 -1.44
C SER A 86 9.27 -12.06 -1.18
N ILE A 87 10.54 -12.06 -0.78
CA ILE A 87 11.31 -10.84 -0.54
C ILE A 87 11.71 -10.18 -1.85
N SER A 88 12.14 -10.99 -2.83
CA SER A 88 12.54 -10.52 -4.15
C SER A 88 11.41 -9.77 -4.84
N PHE A 89 10.22 -10.39 -4.90
CA PHE A 89 9.03 -9.76 -5.47
C PHE A 89 8.64 -8.48 -4.72
N ALA A 90 8.53 -8.53 -3.39
CA ALA A 90 8.12 -7.36 -2.60
C ALA A 90 9.08 -6.17 -2.73
N ALA A 91 10.40 -6.45 -2.87
CA ALA A 91 11.40 -5.42 -3.12
C ALA A 91 11.22 -4.78 -4.51
N ASP A 92 10.99 -5.59 -5.55
CA ASP A 92 10.75 -5.06 -6.90
C ASP A 92 9.42 -4.31 -6.99
N ALA A 93 8.36 -4.79 -6.35
CA ALA A 93 7.09 -4.07 -6.25
C ALA A 93 7.25 -2.71 -5.52
N THR A 94 8.05 -2.65 -4.45
CA THR A 94 8.37 -1.39 -3.76
C THR A 94 9.08 -0.40 -4.69
N LEU A 95 10.06 -0.88 -5.47
CA LEU A 95 10.78 -0.04 -6.42
C LEU A 95 9.88 0.40 -7.59
N LEU A 96 8.96 -0.46 -8.06
CA LEU A 96 7.96 -0.12 -9.05
C LEU A 96 7.03 1.00 -8.55
N MET A 97 6.56 0.93 -7.32
CA MET A 97 5.78 2.02 -6.71
C MET A 97 6.60 3.32 -6.60
N GLY A 98 7.88 3.19 -6.28
CA GLY A 98 8.84 4.31 -6.33
C GLY A 98 8.98 4.92 -7.72
N TYR A 99 8.95 4.10 -8.78
CA TYR A 99 8.95 4.55 -10.17
C TYR A 99 7.72 5.42 -10.50
N TYR A 100 6.52 4.95 -10.17
CA TYR A 100 5.29 5.73 -10.38
C TYR A 100 5.29 7.02 -9.56
N LYS A 101 5.75 6.96 -8.30
CA LYS A 101 5.86 8.18 -7.48
C LYS A 101 6.85 9.20 -8.04
N LEU A 102 7.98 8.73 -8.59
CA LEU A 102 8.94 9.63 -9.25
C LEU A 102 8.34 10.25 -10.53
N LYS A 103 7.57 9.46 -11.29
CA LYS A 103 6.86 9.93 -12.49
C LYS A 103 5.85 11.03 -12.14
N ASP A 104 5.09 10.84 -11.07
CA ASP A 104 4.15 11.78 -10.50
C ASP A 104 4.83 13.09 -10.06
N LEU A 105 5.89 13.00 -9.26
CA LEU A 105 6.68 14.16 -8.81
C LEU A 105 7.29 14.96 -9.96
N LYS A 106 7.68 14.28 -11.05
CA LYS A 106 8.17 14.96 -12.27
C LYS A 106 7.06 15.72 -12.99
N ARG A 107 5.87 15.12 -13.10
CA ARG A 107 4.68 15.73 -13.68
C ARG A 107 4.28 16.99 -12.92
N ASP A 108 4.29 16.92 -11.59
CA ASP A 108 3.96 18.01 -10.69
C ASP A 108 5.09 19.06 -10.55
N LYS A 109 6.21 18.89 -11.25
CA LYS A 109 7.40 19.74 -11.15
C LYS A 109 7.89 19.93 -9.71
N HIS A 110 7.73 18.89 -8.89
CA HIS A 110 8.10 18.95 -7.48
C HIS A 110 9.63 19.08 -7.30
N PHE A 111 10.07 19.91 -6.37
CA PHE A 111 11.49 20.22 -6.15
C PHE A 111 12.36 18.98 -5.84
N ALA A 112 11.79 17.92 -5.29
CA ALA A 112 12.50 16.67 -5.01
C ALA A 112 12.70 15.77 -6.24
N ALA A 113 12.02 16.04 -7.37
CA ALA A 113 12.10 15.19 -8.56
C ALA A 113 13.53 15.04 -9.14
N PRO A 114 14.36 16.10 -9.25
CA PRO A 114 15.74 15.97 -9.72
C PRO A 114 16.61 15.09 -8.81
N LEU A 115 16.46 15.23 -7.50
CA LEU A 115 17.21 14.45 -6.51
C LEU A 115 16.85 12.97 -6.59
N LEU A 116 15.56 12.65 -6.66
CA LEU A 116 15.07 11.28 -6.78
C LEU A 116 15.36 10.66 -8.15
N SER A 117 15.57 11.48 -9.19
CA SER A 117 15.94 11.00 -10.53
C SER A 117 17.31 10.32 -10.57
N ILE A 118 18.21 10.63 -9.62
CA ILE A 118 19.50 9.93 -9.46
C ILE A 118 19.27 8.42 -9.20
N CYS A 119 18.15 8.09 -8.57
CA CYS A 119 17.76 6.71 -8.26
C CYS A 119 16.89 6.07 -9.36
N SER A 120 16.71 6.69 -10.52
CA SER A 120 15.80 6.18 -11.57
C SER A 120 16.22 4.81 -12.13
N ARG A 121 17.52 4.54 -12.28
CA ARG A 121 18.02 3.26 -12.84
C ARG A 121 17.50 2.02 -12.10
N PRO A 122 17.65 1.88 -10.77
CA PRO A 122 17.12 0.73 -10.04
C PRO A 122 15.58 0.66 -10.08
N LEU A 123 14.85 1.78 -10.19
CA LEU A 123 13.42 1.79 -10.32
C LEU A 123 12.97 1.23 -11.67
N ILE A 124 13.61 1.66 -12.77
CA ILE A 124 13.35 1.15 -14.12
C ILE A 124 13.72 -0.35 -14.20
N ALA A 125 14.88 -0.73 -13.69
CA ALA A 125 15.30 -2.13 -13.69
C ALA A 125 14.32 -3.05 -12.91
N ALA A 126 13.70 -2.57 -11.85
CA ALA A 126 12.66 -3.32 -11.13
C ALA A 126 11.39 -3.46 -11.97
N LYS A 127 10.97 -2.39 -12.66
CA LYS A 127 9.86 -2.41 -13.61
C LYS A 127 10.08 -3.47 -14.70
N ASP A 128 11.27 -3.46 -15.30
CA ASP A 128 11.64 -4.41 -16.38
C ASP A 128 11.66 -5.86 -15.88
N ARG A 129 12.20 -6.12 -14.68
CA ARG A 129 12.17 -7.46 -14.07
C ARG A 129 10.74 -7.95 -13.84
N LEU A 130 9.86 -7.11 -13.31
CA LEU A 130 8.46 -7.47 -13.07
C LEU A 130 7.71 -7.72 -14.38
N ALA A 131 7.92 -6.89 -15.41
CA ALA A 131 7.35 -7.11 -16.74
C ALA A 131 7.84 -8.45 -17.34
N THR A 132 9.14 -8.71 -17.29
CA THR A 132 9.74 -9.97 -17.79
C THR A 132 9.24 -11.19 -17.02
N SER A 133 8.92 -11.04 -15.73
CA SER A 133 8.37 -12.13 -14.91
C SER A 133 6.86 -12.35 -15.09
N GLY A 134 6.18 -11.52 -15.89
CA GLY A 134 4.79 -11.69 -16.29
C GLY A 134 3.77 -10.82 -15.56
N LEU A 135 4.22 -9.84 -14.74
CA LEU A 135 3.31 -8.82 -14.25
C LEU A 135 2.89 -7.91 -15.42
N ASP A 136 1.60 -7.64 -15.55
CA ASP A 136 1.07 -6.73 -16.58
C ASP A 136 1.38 -5.26 -16.26
N VAL A 137 2.66 -4.91 -16.47
CA VAL A 137 3.14 -3.55 -16.24
C VAL A 137 2.57 -2.56 -17.25
N ALA A 138 2.22 -3.02 -18.48
CA ALA A 138 1.57 -2.19 -19.47
C ALA A 138 0.22 -1.70 -18.97
N LYS A 139 -0.58 -2.60 -18.36
CA LYS A 139 -1.86 -2.22 -17.74
C LYS A 139 -1.67 -1.28 -16.55
N LEU A 140 -0.62 -1.47 -15.74
CA LEU A 140 -0.30 -0.53 -14.67
C LEU A 140 0.06 0.87 -15.20
N ASP A 141 0.79 0.96 -16.33
CA ASP A 141 1.08 2.24 -17.00
C ASP A 141 -0.19 2.93 -17.53
N GLU A 142 -1.15 2.17 -18.07
CA GLU A 142 -2.45 2.68 -18.49
C GLU A 142 -3.23 3.25 -17.30
N LEU A 143 -3.31 2.51 -16.20
CA LEU A 143 -4.02 2.94 -14.99
C LEU A 143 -3.39 4.19 -14.35
N ASP A 144 -2.06 4.32 -14.35
CA ASP A 144 -1.37 5.54 -13.91
C ASP A 144 -1.71 6.76 -14.82
N GLN A 145 -1.82 6.54 -16.13
CA GLN A 145 -2.23 7.60 -17.05
C GLN A 145 -3.71 7.98 -16.87
N GLU A 146 -4.58 6.99 -16.64
CA GLU A 146 -5.99 7.20 -16.36
C GLU A 146 -6.18 8.02 -15.07
N GLN A 147 -5.52 7.61 -13.98
CA GLN A 147 -5.50 8.36 -12.73
C GLN A 147 -5.10 9.81 -12.95
N SER A 148 -4.04 10.04 -13.72
CA SER A 148 -3.53 11.38 -14.03
C SER A 148 -4.51 12.24 -14.82
N LYS A 149 -5.27 11.65 -15.74
CA LYS A 149 -6.31 12.36 -16.50
C LYS A 149 -7.49 12.72 -15.61
N LEU A 150 -7.88 11.80 -14.73
CA LEU A 150 -8.96 12.04 -13.78
C LEU A 150 -8.61 13.17 -12.80
N GLU A 151 -7.39 13.28 -12.33
CA GLU A 151 -6.95 14.30 -11.38
C GLU A 151 -6.97 15.74 -11.95
N ILE A 152 -6.97 15.91 -13.27
CA ILE A 152 -7.05 17.21 -13.92
C ILE A 152 -8.43 17.49 -14.56
N ALA A 153 -9.35 16.51 -14.55
CA ALA A 153 -10.67 16.66 -15.14
C ALA A 153 -11.57 17.55 -14.25
N SER A 154 -12.50 18.25 -14.89
CA SER A 154 -13.59 18.95 -14.23
C SER A 154 -14.75 17.99 -13.97
N ASP A 155 -15.49 18.19 -12.89
CA ASP A 155 -16.71 17.46 -12.57
C ASP A 155 -16.56 15.94 -12.33
N ILE A 156 -15.54 15.58 -11.59
CA ILE A 156 -15.16 14.22 -11.27
C ILE A 156 -16.02 13.67 -10.11
N ILE A 157 -16.34 12.39 -10.15
CA ILE A 157 -16.96 11.68 -9.03
C ILE A 157 -15.92 10.85 -8.29
N LEU A 158 -16.18 10.60 -7.00
CA LEU A 158 -15.23 9.89 -6.13
C LEU A 158 -14.97 8.46 -6.62
N ASP A 159 -16.02 7.76 -7.05
CA ASP A 159 -15.93 6.38 -7.51
C ASP A 159 -14.94 6.22 -8.67
N ASP A 160 -14.94 7.15 -9.64
CA ASP A 160 -14.03 7.13 -10.78
C ASP A 160 -12.57 7.27 -10.33
N LEU A 161 -12.32 8.15 -9.35
CA LEU A 161 -10.97 8.35 -8.78
C LEU A 161 -10.43 7.12 -8.03
N LEU A 162 -11.31 6.30 -7.46
CA LEU A 162 -10.91 5.11 -6.73
C LEU A 162 -10.53 3.94 -7.64
N ILE A 163 -11.08 3.89 -8.88
CA ILE A 163 -10.95 2.74 -9.78
C ILE A 163 -9.50 2.46 -10.19
N PRO A 164 -8.72 3.41 -10.76
CA PRO A 164 -7.39 3.07 -11.28
C PRO A 164 -6.43 2.60 -10.19
N THR A 165 -6.41 3.28 -9.04
CA THR A 165 -5.57 2.86 -7.90
C THR A 165 -6.02 1.51 -7.36
N GLY A 166 -7.32 1.26 -7.24
CA GLY A 166 -7.86 -0.03 -6.83
C GLY A 166 -7.43 -1.16 -7.77
N GLN A 167 -7.63 -0.98 -9.07
CA GLN A 167 -7.25 -1.98 -10.08
C GLN A 167 -5.74 -2.24 -10.11
N ALA A 168 -4.91 -1.21 -9.95
CA ALA A 168 -3.46 -1.37 -9.92
C ALA A 168 -3.02 -2.23 -8.73
N VAL A 169 -3.56 -2.00 -7.53
CA VAL A 169 -3.28 -2.83 -6.34
C VAL A 169 -3.84 -4.24 -6.55
N GLY A 170 -5.04 -4.37 -7.13
CA GLY A 170 -5.66 -5.65 -7.49
C GLY A 170 -4.76 -6.50 -8.39
N LEU A 171 -4.20 -5.92 -9.46
CA LEU A 171 -3.28 -6.60 -10.36
C LEU A 171 -2.01 -7.08 -9.65
N ILE A 172 -1.42 -6.26 -8.80
CA ILE A 172 -0.21 -6.62 -8.03
C ILE A 172 -0.50 -7.77 -7.06
N PHE A 173 -1.66 -7.76 -6.39
CA PHE A 173 -2.08 -8.81 -5.47
C PHE A 173 -2.38 -10.11 -6.22
N ALA A 174 -3.15 -10.05 -7.31
CA ALA A 174 -3.46 -11.19 -8.15
C ALA A 174 -2.20 -11.87 -8.69
N TYR A 175 -1.21 -11.08 -9.09
CA TYR A 175 0.05 -11.57 -9.58
C TYR A 175 0.81 -12.41 -8.54
N THR A 176 0.60 -12.20 -7.23
CA THR A 176 1.23 -13.04 -6.20
C THR A 176 0.81 -14.51 -6.29
N ALA A 177 -0.39 -14.81 -6.83
CA ALA A 177 -0.84 -16.18 -7.06
C ALA A 177 -0.05 -16.87 -8.19
N SER A 178 0.29 -16.13 -9.25
CA SER A 178 1.09 -16.67 -10.36
C SER A 178 2.55 -16.96 -10.00
N LEU A 179 3.05 -16.35 -8.92
CA LEU A 179 4.36 -16.64 -8.35
C LEU A 179 4.39 -17.94 -7.53
N THR A 180 3.24 -18.55 -7.32
CA THR A 180 3.07 -19.72 -6.45
C THR A 180 2.18 -20.76 -7.16
N ASP A 181 2.12 -21.99 -6.65
CA ASP A 181 1.24 -23.04 -7.20
C ASP A 181 -0.24 -22.83 -6.75
N ASN A 182 -0.65 -21.61 -6.39
CA ASN A 182 -1.94 -21.33 -5.77
C ASN A 182 -2.82 -20.40 -6.62
N GLN A 183 -2.92 -20.70 -7.92
CA GLN A 183 -3.66 -19.88 -8.89
C GLN A 183 -5.15 -19.73 -8.57
N GLN A 184 -5.73 -20.63 -7.80
CA GLN A 184 -7.14 -20.51 -7.33
C GLN A 184 -7.40 -19.23 -6.52
N ASN A 185 -6.37 -18.65 -5.91
CA ASN A 185 -6.48 -17.39 -5.18
C ASN A 185 -6.56 -16.14 -6.07
N THR A 186 -6.27 -16.25 -7.37
CA THR A 186 -6.09 -15.08 -8.27
C THR A 186 -7.26 -14.09 -8.20
N VAL A 187 -8.50 -14.59 -8.33
CA VAL A 187 -9.70 -13.74 -8.34
C VAL A 187 -9.92 -13.08 -6.97
N HIS A 188 -9.73 -13.84 -5.89
CA HIS A 188 -9.89 -13.34 -4.52
C HIS A 188 -8.82 -12.31 -4.17
N LEU A 189 -7.58 -12.55 -4.59
CA LEU A 189 -6.48 -11.58 -4.42
C LEU A 189 -6.71 -10.30 -5.21
N PHE A 190 -7.22 -10.41 -6.45
CA PHE A 190 -7.56 -9.22 -7.22
C PHE A 190 -8.60 -8.37 -6.49
N ARG A 191 -9.73 -8.97 -6.06
CA ARG A 191 -10.80 -8.25 -5.36
C ARG A 191 -10.35 -7.67 -4.03
N LEU A 192 -9.56 -8.42 -3.26
CA LEU A 192 -8.98 -7.96 -2.01
C LEU A 192 -8.05 -6.77 -2.25
N GLY A 193 -7.14 -6.88 -3.22
CA GLY A 193 -6.21 -5.80 -3.57
C GLY A 193 -6.92 -4.57 -4.11
N GLU A 194 -7.96 -4.76 -4.95
CA GLU A 194 -8.77 -3.66 -5.48
C GLU A 194 -9.48 -2.90 -4.37
N ALA A 195 -10.16 -3.60 -3.45
CA ALA A 195 -10.84 -2.98 -2.34
C ALA A 195 -9.85 -2.26 -1.38
N LEU A 196 -8.71 -2.89 -1.10
CA LEU A 196 -7.65 -2.30 -0.29
C LEU A 196 -7.05 -1.05 -0.95
N GLY A 197 -6.80 -1.09 -2.26
CA GLY A 197 -6.27 0.05 -3.01
C GLY A 197 -7.22 1.24 -3.00
N LYS A 198 -8.52 1.01 -3.23
CA LYS A 198 -9.58 2.03 -3.12
C LYS A 198 -9.63 2.64 -1.72
N LEU A 199 -9.59 1.80 -0.69
CA LEU A 199 -9.61 2.24 0.71
C LEU A 199 -8.39 3.07 1.06
N VAL A 200 -7.19 2.63 0.66
CA VAL A 200 -5.94 3.36 0.92
C VAL A 200 -5.93 4.72 0.22
N TYR A 201 -6.40 4.80 -1.03
CA TYR A 201 -6.53 6.09 -1.73
C TYR A 201 -7.48 7.05 -0.99
N LEU A 202 -8.62 6.54 -0.54
CA LEU A 202 -9.60 7.33 0.20
C LEU A 202 -9.02 7.84 1.54
N LEU A 203 -8.34 6.97 2.29
CA LEU A 203 -7.68 7.34 3.55
C LEU A 203 -6.55 8.36 3.36
N ASP A 204 -5.79 8.25 2.28
CA ASP A 204 -4.74 9.21 1.90
C ASP A 204 -5.36 10.60 1.63
N CYS A 205 -6.46 10.63 0.87
CA CYS A 205 -7.21 11.87 0.65
C CYS A 205 -7.73 12.50 1.97
N LEU A 206 -8.20 11.69 2.92
CA LEU A 206 -8.65 12.15 4.23
C LEU A 206 -7.51 12.69 5.10
N GLU A 207 -6.38 11.99 5.13
CA GLU A 207 -5.20 12.38 5.90
C GLU A 207 -4.60 13.68 5.37
N ASP A 208 -4.45 13.79 4.06
CA ASP A 208 -3.80 14.92 3.38
C ASP A 208 -4.70 16.14 3.20
N TRP A 209 -6.01 15.99 3.34
CA TRP A 209 -6.99 17.08 3.17
C TRP A 209 -6.56 18.44 3.72
N PRO A 210 -6.12 18.59 5.01
CA PRO A 210 -5.84 19.91 5.56
C PRO A 210 -4.62 20.56 4.91
N SER A 211 -3.64 19.75 4.57
CA SER A 211 -2.41 20.18 3.90
C SER A 211 -2.70 20.62 2.48
N ASP A 212 -3.46 19.81 1.74
CA ASP A 212 -3.77 20.05 0.34
C ASP A 212 -4.67 21.26 0.16
N LEU A 213 -5.69 21.41 1.02
CA LEU A 213 -6.52 22.61 1.03
C LEU A 213 -5.70 23.88 1.30
N LYS A 214 -4.76 23.84 2.26
CA LYS A 214 -3.90 24.99 2.58
C LYS A 214 -2.93 25.34 1.47
N LYS A 215 -2.41 24.33 0.77
CA LYS A 215 -1.40 24.46 -0.28
C LYS A 215 -1.99 24.54 -1.69
N ASN A 216 -3.32 24.55 -1.80
CA ASN A 216 -4.07 24.50 -3.06
C ASN A 216 -3.58 23.35 -3.97
N ARG A 217 -3.43 22.15 -3.38
CA ARG A 217 -3.07 20.93 -4.10
C ARG A 217 -4.32 20.13 -4.44
N PHE A 218 -4.18 19.26 -5.45
CA PHE A 218 -5.21 18.28 -5.73
C PHE A 218 -5.46 17.37 -4.54
N ASN A 219 -6.74 17.09 -4.28
CA ASN A 219 -7.20 16.09 -3.32
C ASN A 219 -8.53 15.54 -3.83
N GLY A 220 -8.61 14.21 -3.99
CA GLY A 220 -9.75 13.54 -4.61
C GLY A 220 -11.09 13.84 -3.95
N LEU A 221 -11.13 13.96 -2.61
CA LEU A 221 -12.35 14.32 -1.87
C LEU A 221 -12.77 15.77 -2.09
N LEU A 222 -11.82 16.69 -2.22
CA LEU A 222 -12.12 18.09 -2.52
C LEU A 222 -12.62 18.24 -3.95
N ALA A 223 -11.96 17.59 -4.90
CA ALA A 223 -12.28 17.63 -6.32
C ALA A 223 -13.65 17.02 -6.63
N SER A 224 -13.98 15.88 -5.99
CA SER A 224 -15.27 15.20 -6.16
C SER A 224 -16.44 15.88 -5.46
N GLY A 225 -16.20 16.95 -4.73
CA GLY A 225 -17.26 17.77 -4.12
C GLY A 225 -17.76 17.30 -2.77
N LEU A 226 -16.86 16.81 -1.91
CA LEU A 226 -17.20 16.55 -0.50
C LEU A 226 -17.92 17.76 0.12
N LYS A 227 -18.98 17.53 0.88
CA LYS A 227 -19.99 18.47 1.42
C LYS A 227 -21.01 19.01 0.41
N LYS A 228 -20.76 18.91 -0.88
CA LYS A 228 -21.78 19.28 -1.90
C LYS A 228 -22.51 18.04 -2.44
N ARG A 229 -21.76 16.97 -2.71
CA ARG A 229 -22.26 15.71 -3.27
C ARG A 229 -22.25 14.55 -2.26
N TYR A 230 -21.29 14.54 -1.34
CA TYR A 230 -21.08 13.45 -0.37
C TYR A 230 -21.11 13.99 1.05
N SER A 231 -21.83 13.30 1.92
CA SER A 231 -21.79 13.49 3.37
C SER A 231 -20.65 12.68 4.00
N LEU A 232 -20.41 12.91 5.30
CA LEU A 232 -19.48 12.04 6.04
C LEU A 232 -20.02 10.61 6.16
N ASP A 233 -21.34 10.46 6.29
CA ASP A 233 -21.98 9.15 6.42
C ASP A 233 -21.82 8.33 5.11
N ASP A 234 -21.87 8.99 3.95
CA ASP A 234 -21.58 8.32 2.66
C ASP A 234 -20.15 7.80 2.61
N LEU A 235 -19.17 8.56 3.12
CA LEU A 235 -17.78 8.09 3.19
C LEU A 235 -17.64 6.91 4.15
N VAL A 236 -18.24 6.97 5.34
CA VAL A 236 -18.25 5.85 6.31
C VAL A 236 -18.88 4.61 5.68
N TYR A 237 -19.93 4.77 4.90
CA TYR A 237 -20.58 3.67 4.20
C TYR A 237 -19.66 3.04 3.16
N VAL A 238 -19.01 3.85 2.30
CA VAL A 238 -18.07 3.36 1.28
C VAL A 238 -16.91 2.62 1.93
N GLU A 239 -16.28 3.18 2.97
CA GLU A 239 -15.18 2.55 3.69
C GLU A 239 -15.60 1.25 4.36
N SER A 240 -16.76 1.23 5.01
CA SER A 240 -17.28 0.01 5.64
C SER A 240 -17.51 -1.11 4.62
N ARG A 241 -18.00 -0.76 3.43
CA ARG A 241 -18.14 -1.73 2.32
C ARG A 241 -16.79 -2.25 1.84
N LEU A 242 -15.82 -1.35 1.64
CA LEU A 242 -14.47 -1.75 1.20
C LEU A 242 -13.79 -2.63 2.25
N LEU A 243 -13.89 -2.29 3.54
CA LEU A 243 -13.41 -3.12 4.65
C LEU A 243 -14.08 -4.50 4.67
N GLY A 244 -15.39 -4.56 4.47
CA GLY A 244 -16.13 -5.82 4.36
C GLY A 244 -15.58 -6.70 3.23
N ILE A 245 -15.38 -6.14 2.03
CA ILE A 245 -14.81 -6.87 0.89
C ILE A 245 -13.39 -7.38 1.22
N VAL A 246 -12.54 -6.56 1.85
CA VAL A 246 -11.18 -6.97 2.24
C VAL A 246 -11.21 -8.18 3.16
N VAL A 247 -12.08 -8.18 4.18
CA VAL A 247 -12.20 -9.28 5.14
C VAL A 247 -12.80 -10.53 4.49
N ASP A 248 -13.86 -10.36 3.69
CA ASP A 248 -14.54 -11.46 3.01
C ASP A 248 -13.64 -12.16 1.99
N GLU A 249 -12.89 -11.40 1.20
CA GLU A 249 -11.98 -11.98 0.21
C GLU A 249 -10.74 -12.59 0.87
N LEU A 250 -10.25 -12.02 1.99
CA LEU A 250 -9.20 -12.63 2.79
C LEU A 250 -9.62 -14.02 3.30
N ALA A 251 -10.85 -14.16 3.79
CA ALA A 251 -11.37 -15.42 4.32
C ALA A 251 -11.47 -16.54 3.27
N LYS A 252 -11.56 -16.19 1.98
CA LYS A 252 -11.63 -17.15 0.85
C LYS A 252 -10.26 -17.60 0.37
N LEU A 253 -9.17 -16.96 0.82
CA LEU A 253 -7.83 -17.30 0.37
C LEU A 253 -7.38 -18.64 0.95
N ASN A 254 -6.89 -19.52 0.08
CA ASN A 254 -6.19 -20.71 0.51
C ASN A 254 -4.74 -20.37 0.85
N LEU A 255 -4.46 -20.22 2.14
CA LEU A 255 -3.14 -19.89 2.66
C LEU A 255 -2.60 -21.06 3.48
N TYR A 256 -1.29 -21.26 3.48
CA TYR A 256 -0.64 -22.30 4.29
C TYR A 256 -0.13 -21.77 5.63
N ARG A 257 -0.04 -20.42 5.80
CA ARG A 257 0.52 -19.80 7.02
C ARG A 257 0.14 -18.33 7.13
N TYR A 258 0.42 -17.73 8.27
CA TYR A 258 0.28 -16.30 8.58
C TYR A 258 -1.16 -15.78 8.63
N HIS A 259 -2.15 -16.66 8.77
CA HIS A 259 -3.58 -16.30 8.87
C HIS A 259 -3.80 -15.22 9.93
N GLU A 260 -3.26 -15.41 11.13
CA GLU A 260 -3.43 -14.47 12.24
C GLU A 260 -2.77 -13.11 11.98
N ILE A 261 -1.66 -13.09 11.25
CA ILE A 261 -1.01 -11.82 10.85
C ILE A 261 -1.90 -11.05 9.89
N PHE A 262 -2.47 -11.72 8.88
CA PHE A 262 -3.40 -11.08 7.94
C PHE A 262 -4.68 -10.63 8.63
N HIS A 263 -5.26 -11.47 9.49
CA HIS A 263 -6.43 -11.10 10.28
C HIS A 263 -6.14 -9.87 11.17
N ASN A 264 -5.01 -9.86 11.86
CA ASN A 264 -4.60 -8.71 12.68
C ASN A 264 -4.48 -7.43 11.84
N ILE A 265 -3.86 -7.49 10.65
CA ILE A 265 -3.68 -6.31 9.79
C ILE A 265 -5.01 -5.86 9.19
N MET A 266 -5.75 -6.78 8.55
CA MET A 266 -6.89 -6.43 7.69
C MET A 266 -8.22 -6.33 8.44
N ALA A 267 -8.44 -7.21 9.44
CA ALA A 267 -9.69 -7.23 10.18
C ALA A 267 -9.66 -6.41 11.49
N LEU A 268 -8.48 -6.15 12.07
CA LEU A 268 -8.37 -5.42 13.33
C LEU A 268 -7.69 -4.05 13.17
N ALA A 269 -6.50 -4.01 12.56
CA ALA A 269 -5.71 -2.77 12.48
C ALA A 269 -6.29 -1.77 11.48
N LEU A 270 -6.67 -2.23 10.30
CA LEU A 270 -7.18 -1.38 9.23
C LEU A 270 -8.48 -0.66 9.64
N PRO A 271 -9.52 -1.32 10.19
CA PRO A 271 -10.72 -0.65 10.69
C PRO A 271 -10.44 0.38 11.79
N LYS A 272 -9.54 0.08 12.73
CA LYS A 272 -9.16 1.04 13.78
C LYS A 272 -8.56 2.33 13.20
N ARG A 273 -7.79 2.22 12.12
CA ARG A 273 -7.18 3.38 11.44
C ARG A 273 -8.20 4.18 10.67
N THR A 274 -9.06 3.51 9.91
CA THR A 274 -10.18 4.13 9.22
C THR A 274 -11.02 4.98 10.19
N ASN A 275 -11.44 4.40 11.31
CA ASN A 275 -12.20 5.12 12.34
C ASN A 275 -11.45 6.32 12.92
N LYS A 276 -10.12 6.21 13.10
CA LYS A 276 -9.29 7.31 13.61
C LYS A 276 -9.25 8.49 12.64
N GLU A 277 -9.10 8.25 11.34
CA GLU A 277 -9.07 9.32 10.35
C GLU A 277 -10.45 10.00 10.22
N HIS A 278 -11.55 9.24 10.30
CA HIS A 278 -12.89 9.81 10.38
C HIS A 278 -13.10 10.71 11.59
N THR A 279 -12.68 10.28 12.77
CA THR A 279 -12.79 11.10 13.99
C THR A 279 -12.05 12.42 13.83
N LYS A 280 -10.82 12.37 13.32
CA LYS A 280 -10.03 13.58 13.05
C LYS A 280 -10.72 14.52 12.05
N LEU A 281 -11.29 13.95 10.97
CA LEU A 281 -12.02 14.75 9.97
C LEU A 281 -13.25 15.41 10.57
N SER A 282 -14.07 14.66 11.32
CA SER A 282 -15.28 15.17 11.98
C SER A 282 -14.96 16.33 12.93
N GLU A 283 -13.95 16.20 13.79
CA GLU A 283 -13.49 17.25 14.69
C GLU A 283 -13.04 18.51 13.93
N ARG A 284 -12.29 18.35 12.84
CA ARG A 284 -11.83 19.47 12.01
C ARG A 284 -12.98 20.21 11.34
N LEU A 285 -14.00 19.49 10.87
CA LEU A 285 -15.18 20.08 10.25
C LEU A 285 -16.03 20.87 11.25
N ILE A 286 -16.19 20.36 12.47
CA ILE A 286 -16.90 21.03 13.57
C ILE A 286 -16.16 22.31 13.97
N ASN A 287 -14.85 22.24 14.17
CA ASN A 287 -14.06 23.43 14.57
C ASN A 287 -14.08 24.54 13.51
N LYS A 288 -14.07 24.16 12.21
CA LYS A 288 -14.16 25.14 11.11
C LYS A 288 -15.54 25.81 11.02
N SER A 289 -16.60 25.11 11.39
CA SER A 289 -17.96 25.69 11.46
C SER A 289 -18.14 26.65 12.64
N ARG A 290 -17.46 26.38 13.77
CA ARG A 290 -17.45 27.27 14.96
C ARG A 290 -16.68 28.56 14.72
N SER A 291 -15.51 28.47 14.04
CA SER A 291 -14.70 29.66 13.75
C SER A 291 -15.38 30.63 12.76
N LYS A 292 -16.27 30.14 11.88
CA LYS A 292 -17.06 30.98 10.95
C LYS A 292 -18.28 31.64 11.60
N LYS A 293 -18.69 31.22 12.80
CA LYS A 293 -19.83 31.85 13.55
C LYS A 293 -19.37 32.96 14.48
N HIS A 294 -18.07 33.20 14.61
CA HIS A 294 -17.47 34.23 15.46
C HIS A 294 -16.76 35.35 14.67
N CYS A 295 -16.90 35.37 13.36
CA CYS A 295 -16.64 36.50 12.48
C CYS A 295 -17.98 36.96 11.85
#